data_c8fd362eb7a648a83713cc76264d6a16
#
_entry.id   c8fd362eb7a648a83713cc76264d6a16
#
_cell.length_a   1.000
_cell.length_b   1.000
_cell.length_c   1.000
_cell.angle_alpha   90.00
_cell.angle_beta   90.00
_cell.angle_gamma   90.00
#
_symmetry.space_group_name_H-M   'P 1'
#
loop_
_entity.id
_entity.type
_entity.pdbx_description
1 polymer ?
#
loop_
_entity_poly.entity_id
_entity_poly.type
_entity_poly.pdbx_seq_one_letter_code
_entity_poly.pdbx_strand_id
1 'polypeptide(L)'
;GIISVPLSTYFAYHTRICRPVGLSPEDRKAVCDYAVERIGLQYDLKNIIDLGRYLVPLPVPQRWRRRMIALGSGDPTKLICSALIAQAYGAVGYPILPAIERVESAQARQEIYHIRDSSLYCPRDFDISPYFAVIKPTIEMGFDYKTINWSAAASKAAERA
;
A
#
# COMPACT_ATOMS: atom_id res chain seq x y z
N GLY A 1 10.89 14.10 3.63
CA GLY A 1 9.59 14.58 3.17
C GLY A 1 9.12 13.90 1.90
N ILE A 2 7.95 14.29 1.42
CA ILE A 2 7.40 13.80 0.15
C ILE A 2 8.15 14.50 -0.99
N ILE A 3 8.70 13.71 -1.91
CA ILE A 3 9.48 14.21 -3.06
C ILE A 3 9.00 13.52 -4.34
N SER A 4 9.22 14.16 -5.47
CA SER A 4 9.04 13.56 -6.79
C SER A 4 10.37 13.04 -7.31
N VAL A 5 10.39 11.79 -7.79
CA VAL A 5 11.58 11.18 -8.39
C VAL A 5 11.17 10.44 -9.66
N PRO A 6 12.06 10.28 -10.65
CA PRO A 6 11.80 9.47 -11.82
C PRO A 6 11.52 8.01 -11.45
N LEU A 7 10.53 7.39 -12.08
CA LEU A 7 10.19 5.98 -11.85
C LEU A 7 11.37 5.04 -12.13
N SER A 8 12.23 5.40 -13.08
CA SER A 8 13.44 4.65 -13.43
C SER A 8 14.40 4.42 -12.26
N THR A 9 14.36 5.28 -11.22
CA THR A 9 15.15 5.12 -9.99
C THR A 9 14.88 3.77 -9.31
N TYR A 10 13.69 3.20 -9.52
CA TYR A 10 13.26 1.96 -8.87
C TYR A 10 13.43 0.71 -9.74
N PHE A 11 13.87 0.83 -11.00
CA PHE A 11 13.99 -0.33 -11.92
C PHE A 11 15.07 -1.32 -11.50
N ALA A 12 16.04 -0.89 -10.70
CA ALA A 12 17.07 -1.78 -10.14
C ALA A 12 16.57 -2.64 -8.96
N TYR A 13 15.35 -2.39 -8.47
CA TYR A 13 14.78 -3.08 -7.32
C TYR A 13 13.67 -4.05 -7.74
N HIS A 14 13.42 -5.06 -6.92
CA HIS A 14 12.25 -5.92 -7.09
C HIS A 14 10.98 -5.14 -6.77
N THR A 15 10.32 -4.64 -7.81
CA THR A 15 9.14 -3.78 -7.69
C THR A 15 7.86 -4.50 -8.12
N ARG A 16 6.74 -4.02 -7.61
CA ARG A 16 5.39 -4.35 -8.06
C ARG A 16 4.66 -3.06 -8.35
N ILE A 17 3.95 -3.02 -9.45
CA ILE A 17 3.11 -1.89 -9.83
C ILE A 17 1.67 -2.28 -9.53
N CYS A 18 1.04 -1.60 -8.57
CA CYS A 18 -0.38 -1.77 -8.27
C CYS A 18 -1.16 -0.76 -9.12
N ARG A 19 -1.87 -1.25 -10.13
CA ARG A 19 -2.65 -0.43 -11.06
C ARG A 19 -4.13 -0.47 -10.68
N PRO A 20 -4.78 0.66 -10.38
CA PRO A 20 -6.21 0.69 -10.09
C PRO A 20 -7.02 0.22 -11.31
N VAL A 21 -7.99 -0.65 -11.08
CA VAL A 21 -8.84 -1.21 -12.13
C VAL A 21 -10.07 -0.33 -12.31
N GLY A 22 -10.36 0.09 -13.55
CA GLY A 22 -11.57 0.85 -13.85
C GLY A 22 -11.60 2.30 -13.37
N LEU A 23 -10.46 2.84 -12.89
CA LEU A 23 -10.38 4.25 -12.51
C LEU A 23 -10.50 5.15 -13.75
N SER A 24 -11.43 6.13 -13.70
CA SER A 24 -11.64 7.08 -14.78
C SER A 24 -10.40 7.96 -15.04
N PRO A 25 -10.23 8.52 -16.25
CA PRO A 25 -9.15 9.46 -16.51
C PRO A 25 -9.19 10.70 -15.62
N GLU A 26 -10.39 11.19 -15.30
CA GLU A 26 -10.64 12.35 -14.44
C GLU A 26 -10.22 12.05 -13.01
N ASP A 27 -10.65 10.93 -12.45
CA ASP A 27 -10.29 10.51 -11.11
C ASP A 27 -8.78 10.21 -10.98
N ARG A 28 -8.19 9.62 -12.05
CA ARG A 28 -6.74 9.42 -12.10
C ARG A 28 -5.98 10.73 -12.01
N LYS A 29 -6.45 11.75 -12.74
CA LYS A 29 -5.86 13.09 -12.65
C LYS A 29 -6.01 13.64 -11.23
N ALA A 30 -7.19 13.55 -10.63
CA ALA A 30 -7.45 14.04 -9.28
C ALA A 30 -6.57 13.35 -8.23
N VAL A 31 -6.36 12.03 -8.33
CA VAL A 31 -5.43 11.27 -7.47
C VAL A 31 -3.99 11.76 -7.63
N CYS A 32 -3.54 12.00 -8.86
CA CYS A 32 -2.20 12.52 -9.12
C CYS A 32 -2.04 13.95 -8.59
N ASP A 33 -2.98 14.83 -8.85
CA ASP A 33 -2.98 16.22 -8.38
C ASP A 33 -2.93 16.26 -6.84
N TYR A 34 -3.71 15.41 -6.18
CA TYR A 34 -3.71 15.27 -4.72
C TYR A 34 -2.32 14.95 -4.17
N ALA A 35 -1.59 14.05 -4.82
CA ALA A 35 -0.24 13.67 -4.41
C ALA A 35 0.78 14.79 -4.70
N VAL A 36 0.66 15.45 -5.85
CA VAL A 36 1.56 16.55 -6.27
C VAL A 36 1.45 17.75 -5.33
N GLU A 37 0.24 18.15 -4.94
CA GLU A 37 -0.01 19.23 -4.00
C GLU A 37 0.63 19.01 -2.63
N ARG A 38 0.98 17.77 -2.29
CA ARG A 38 1.57 17.39 -1.01
C ARG A 38 3.08 17.17 -1.07
N ILE A 39 3.71 17.47 -2.20
CA ILE A 39 5.17 17.48 -2.32
C ILE A 39 5.73 18.53 -1.36
N GLY A 40 6.75 18.16 -0.59
CA GLY A 40 7.37 19.00 0.43
C GLY A 40 6.84 18.80 1.86
N LEU A 41 5.70 18.13 2.06
CA LEU A 41 5.26 17.77 3.40
C LEU A 41 6.24 16.81 4.08
N GLN A 42 6.34 16.90 5.38
CA GLN A 42 7.26 16.08 6.16
C GLN A 42 6.72 14.67 6.35
N TYR A 43 7.63 13.73 6.53
CA TYR A 43 7.30 12.34 6.82
C TYR A 43 6.99 12.15 8.30
N ASP A 44 5.91 11.45 8.63
CA ASP A 44 5.54 11.16 10.01
C ASP A 44 6.35 10.00 10.60
N LEU A 45 7.57 10.32 11.07
CA LEU A 45 8.46 9.35 11.70
C LEU A 45 7.87 8.74 12.97
N LYS A 46 7.02 9.45 13.71
CA LYS A 46 6.37 8.93 14.91
C LYS A 46 5.41 7.80 14.57
N ASN A 47 4.65 7.95 13.51
CA ASN A 47 3.73 6.93 13.02
C ASN A 47 4.47 5.67 12.52
N ILE A 48 5.69 5.82 11.98
CA ILE A 48 6.55 4.68 11.61
C ILE A 48 7.02 3.92 12.84
N ILE A 49 7.40 4.61 13.91
CA ILE A 49 7.82 3.97 15.16
C ILE A 49 6.63 3.21 15.76
N ASP A 50 5.44 3.77 15.72
CA ASP A 50 4.22 3.12 16.20
C ASP A 50 3.83 1.93 15.32
N LEU A 51 4.02 2.01 14.00
CA LEU A 51 3.88 0.89 13.08
C LEU A 51 4.96 -0.19 13.34
N GLY A 52 6.20 0.20 13.64
CA GLY A 52 7.27 -0.71 14.05
C GLY A 52 6.94 -1.46 15.33
N ARG A 53 6.33 -0.78 16.30
CA ARG A 53 5.83 -1.40 17.55
C ARG A 53 4.70 -2.40 17.29
N TYR A 54 3.90 -2.20 16.23
CA TYR A 54 2.88 -3.16 15.81
C TYR A 54 3.47 -4.48 15.31
N LEU A 55 4.64 -4.43 14.67
CA LEU A 55 5.37 -5.61 14.19
C LEU A 55 6.08 -6.38 15.31
N VAL A 56 6.35 -5.74 16.46
CA VAL A 56 6.90 -6.41 17.64
C VAL A 56 5.76 -7.11 18.39
N PRO A 57 5.89 -8.40 18.75
CA PRO A 57 4.86 -9.16 19.47
C PRO A 57 4.78 -8.69 20.93
N LEU A 58 4.14 -7.54 21.17
CA LEU A 58 3.82 -7.09 22.50
C LEU A 58 2.55 -7.83 22.99
N PRO A 59 2.44 -8.20 24.27
CA PRO A 59 1.28 -8.87 24.85
C PRO A 59 0.10 -7.90 25.06
N VAL A 60 -0.35 -7.25 23.99
CA VAL A 60 -1.48 -6.31 24.00
C VAL A 60 -2.61 -6.85 23.12
N PRO A 61 -3.88 -6.81 23.57
CA PRO A 61 -5.02 -7.24 22.77
C PRO A 61 -5.07 -6.53 21.40
N GLN A 62 -5.39 -7.27 20.33
CA GLN A 62 -5.37 -6.77 18.93
C GLN A 62 -6.21 -5.50 18.72
N ARG A 63 -7.34 -5.37 19.44
CA ARG A 63 -8.21 -4.17 19.40
C ARG A 63 -7.50 -2.89 19.86
N TRP A 64 -6.56 -3.01 20.79
CA TRP A 64 -5.80 -1.87 21.32
C TRP A 64 -4.63 -1.51 20.40
N ARG A 65 -4.00 -2.51 19.77
CA ARG A 65 -2.94 -2.29 18.77
C ARG A 65 -3.42 -1.42 17.62
N ARG A 66 -4.60 -1.71 17.05
CA ARG A 66 -5.18 -0.92 15.96
C ARG A 66 -5.51 0.52 16.38
N ARG A 67 -6.01 0.71 17.59
CA ARG A 67 -6.32 2.04 18.13
C ARG A 67 -5.06 2.88 18.36
N MET A 68 -3.96 2.27 18.78
CA MET A 68 -2.69 2.97 19.00
C MET A 68 -2.06 3.47 17.69
N ILE A 69 -2.25 2.76 16.57
CA ILE A 69 -1.79 3.20 15.26
C ILE A 69 -2.64 4.36 14.75
N ALA A 70 -3.96 4.30 14.96
CA ALA A 70 -4.90 5.36 14.54
C ALA A 70 -4.68 6.70 15.28
N LEU A 71 -3.99 6.67 16.42
CA LEU A 71 -3.69 7.87 17.20
C LEU A 71 -2.58 8.75 16.61
N GLY A 72 -1.80 8.27 15.62
CA GLY A 72 -0.78 9.01 14.87
C GLY A 72 -0.15 10.21 15.58
N SER A 73 0.59 11.04 14.89
CA SER A 73 1.04 12.34 15.44
C SER A 73 -0.12 13.35 15.52
N GLY A 74 -1.21 13.11 14.79
CA GLY A 74 -2.30 14.09 14.62
C GLY A 74 -1.85 15.36 13.89
N ASP A 75 -0.62 15.41 13.42
CA ASP A 75 -0.05 16.57 12.75
C ASP A 75 -0.40 16.51 11.24
N PRO A 76 -1.25 17.44 10.74
CA PRO A 76 -1.69 17.42 9.34
C PRO A 76 -0.57 17.68 8.34
N THR A 77 0.61 18.12 8.81
CA THR A 77 1.79 18.37 7.97
C THR A 77 2.68 17.15 7.79
N LYS A 78 2.35 16.02 8.46
CA LYS A 78 3.13 14.79 8.44
C LYS A 78 2.31 13.62 7.92
N LEU A 79 2.83 12.96 6.90
CA LEU A 79 2.17 11.83 6.25
C LEU A 79 3.15 10.66 6.07
N ILE A 80 2.62 9.43 6.08
CA ILE A 80 3.33 8.24 5.59
C ILE A 80 2.88 7.94 4.16
N CYS A 81 3.72 7.26 3.36
CA CYS A 81 3.46 7.01 1.94
C CYS A 81 2.12 6.28 1.69
N SER A 82 1.80 5.25 2.47
CA SER A 82 0.55 4.50 2.34
C SER A 82 -0.67 5.32 2.73
N ALA A 83 -0.57 6.17 3.75
CA ALA A 83 -1.64 7.06 4.15
C ALA A 83 -1.92 8.14 3.08
N LEU A 84 -0.86 8.72 2.49
CA LEU A 84 -1.00 9.67 1.38
C LEU A 84 -1.76 9.05 0.20
N ILE A 85 -1.36 7.85 -0.22
CA ILE A 85 -2.01 7.13 -1.32
C ILE A 85 -3.47 6.80 -0.95
N ALA A 86 -3.72 6.33 0.28
CA ALA A 86 -5.07 6.03 0.74
C ALA A 86 -5.97 7.27 0.76
N GLN A 87 -5.45 8.42 1.18
CA GLN A 87 -6.18 9.69 1.14
C GLN A 87 -6.49 10.13 -0.29
N ALA A 88 -5.52 10.00 -1.20
CA ALA A 88 -5.71 10.36 -2.61
C ALA A 88 -6.83 9.54 -3.27
N TYR A 89 -6.85 8.22 -3.06
CA TYR A 89 -7.92 7.36 -3.56
C TYR A 89 -9.25 7.60 -2.82
N GLY A 90 -9.20 7.86 -1.52
CA GLY A 90 -10.37 8.21 -0.72
C GLY A 90 -11.06 9.50 -1.19
N ALA A 91 -10.29 10.49 -1.66
CA ALA A 91 -10.82 11.75 -2.18
C ALA A 91 -11.70 11.58 -3.43
N VAL A 92 -11.48 10.53 -4.21
CA VAL A 92 -12.30 10.16 -5.38
C VAL A 92 -13.25 9.00 -5.10
N GLY A 93 -13.35 8.56 -3.83
CA GLY A 93 -14.24 7.45 -3.45
C GLY A 93 -13.79 6.08 -3.98
N TYR A 94 -12.53 5.93 -4.42
CA TYR A 94 -12.03 4.66 -4.95
C TYR A 94 -11.66 3.70 -3.83
N PRO A 95 -12.19 2.45 -3.83
CA PRO A 95 -11.94 1.48 -2.76
C PRO A 95 -10.51 0.90 -2.85
N ILE A 96 -9.86 0.75 -1.71
CA ILE A 96 -8.57 0.03 -1.62
C ILE A 96 -8.81 -1.33 -0.98
N LEU A 97 -9.19 -1.35 0.29
CA LEU A 97 -9.53 -2.56 1.03
C LEU A 97 -10.60 -2.19 2.08
N PRO A 98 -11.85 -1.98 1.64
CA PRO A 98 -12.93 -1.57 2.53
C PRO A 98 -13.26 -2.67 3.53
N ALA A 99 -13.75 -2.29 4.70
CA ALA A 99 -14.46 -3.22 5.57
C ALA A 99 -15.86 -3.46 4.99
N ILE A 100 -16.24 -4.73 4.83
CA ILE A 100 -17.52 -5.12 4.25
C ILE A 100 -18.43 -5.55 5.39
N GLU A 101 -19.55 -4.87 5.53
CA GLU A 101 -20.64 -5.26 6.42
C GLU A 101 -21.73 -5.92 5.57
N ARG A 102 -22.10 -7.16 5.93
CA ARG A 102 -23.20 -7.86 5.30
C ARG A 102 -24.44 -7.66 6.14
N VAL A 103 -25.43 -6.98 5.57
CA VAL A 103 -26.74 -6.78 6.19
C VAL A 103 -27.73 -7.70 5.49
N GLU A 104 -28.30 -8.63 6.24
CA GLU A 104 -29.40 -9.48 5.77
C GLU A 104 -30.73 -8.80 6.14
N SER A 105 -31.45 -8.32 5.13
CA SER A 105 -32.83 -7.90 5.27
C SER A 105 -33.77 -8.98 4.72
N ALA A 106 -35.04 -8.98 5.14
CA ALA A 106 -36.04 -9.95 4.67
C ALA A 106 -36.23 -9.94 3.13
N GLN A 107 -35.75 -8.93 2.43
CA GLN A 107 -35.98 -8.70 1.01
C GLN A 107 -34.71 -8.74 0.13
N ALA A 108 -33.49 -8.56 0.72
CA ALA A 108 -32.25 -8.61 -0.03
C ALA A 108 -31.03 -8.78 0.89
N ARG A 109 -29.99 -9.41 0.37
CA ARG A 109 -28.62 -9.32 0.94
C ARG A 109 -27.97 -8.06 0.39
N GLN A 110 -27.58 -7.15 1.27
CA GLN A 110 -26.88 -5.93 0.91
C GLN A 110 -25.49 -5.90 1.56
N GLU A 111 -24.47 -5.60 0.76
CA GLU A 111 -23.13 -5.35 1.26
C GLU A 111 -22.92 -3.84 1.38
N ILE A 112 -22.54 -3.39 2.59
CA ILE A 112 -22.19 -2.00 2.85
C ILE A 112 -20.69 -1.93 2.99
N TYR A 113 -20.05 -1.07 2.18
CA TYR A 113 -18.61 -0.85 2.18
C TYR A 113 -18.28 0.35 3.05
N HIS A 114 -17.44 0.14 4.05
CA HIS A 114 -16.96 1.19 4.93
C HIS A 114 -15.51 1.55 4.57
N ILE A 115 -15.27 2.83 4.31
CA ILE A 115 -13.92 3.34 4.08
C ILE A 115 -13.15 3.26 5.41
N ARG A 116 -11.98 2.63 5.36
CA ARG A 116 -11.06 2.54 6.51
C ARG A 116 -10.32 3.86 6.68
N ASP A 117 -9.95 4.19 7.92
CA ASP A 117 -9.07 5.33 8.19
C ASP A 117 -7.76 5.19 7.41
N SER A 118 -7.33 6.28 6.76
CA SER A 118 -6.16 6.30 5.88
C SER A 118 -4.86 5.91 6.60
N SER A 119 -4.76 6.20 7.89
CA SER A 119 -3.59 5.85 8.72
C SER A 119 -3.42 4.34 8.95
N LEU A 120 -4.46 3.56 8.70
CA LEU A 120 -4.47 2.10 8.89
C LEU A 120 -4.00 1.32 7.65
N TYR A 121 -3.73 1.99 6.53
CA TYR A 121 -3.24 1.33 5.33
C TYR A 121 -1.73 1.16 5.36
N CYS A 122 -1.28 0.00 4.90
CA CYS A 122 0.13 -0.30 4.65
C CYS A 122 0.32 -0.69 3.17
N PRO A 123 1.56 -0.71 2.66
CA PRO A 123 1.82 -1.05 1.25
C PRO A 123 1.23 -2.40 0.81
N ARG A 124 1.19 -3.38 1.71
CA ARG A 124 0.60 -4.69 1.44
C ARG A 124 -0.89 -4.63 1.13
N ASP A 125 -1.64 -3.67 1.69
CA ASP A 125 -3.08 -3.56 1.47
C ASP A 125 -3.41 -3.27 0.00
N PHE A 126 -2.52 -2.57 -0.73
CA PHE A 126 -2.64 -2.34 -2.17
C PHE A 126 -2.33 -3.58 -2.99
N ASP A 127 -1.36 -4.40 -2.54
CA ASP A 127 -0.96 -5.65 -3.20
C ASP A 127 -2.05 -6.74 -3.12
N ILE A 128 -2.77 -6.82 -2.01
CA ILE A 128 -3.85 -7.80 -1.79
C ILE A 128 -5.24 -7.29 -2.15
N SER A 129 -5.37 -6.01 -2.49
CA SER A 129 -6.65 -5.39 -2.84
C SER A 129 -7.24 -6.00 -4.11
N PRO A 130 -8.52 -6.38 -4.13
CA PRO A 130 -9.18 -6.87 -5.33
C PRO A 130 -9.42 -5.78 -6.38
N TYR A 131 -9.20 -4.51 -6.03
CA TYR A 131 -9.41 -3.36 -6.91
C TYR A 131 -8.13 -2.90 -7.62
N PHE A 132 -6.99 -3.57 -7.36
CA PHE A 132 -5.72 -3.26 -8.01
C PHE A 132 -5.17 -4.48 -8.75
N ALA A 133 -4.83 -4.31 -10.02
CA ALA A 133 -4.05 -5.29 -10.77
C ALA A 133 -2.58 -5.15 -10.39
N VAL A 134 -1.95 -6.25 -9.97
CA VAL A 134 -0.52 -6.28 -9.64
C VAL A 134 0.29 -6.69 -10.85
N ILE A 135 1.15 -5.79 -11.31
CA ILE A 135 2.04 -5.98 -12.45
C ILE A 135 3.45 -6.26 -11.90
N LYS A 136 4.06 -7.32 -12.41
CA LYS A 136 5.45 -7.68 -12.14
C LYS A 136 6.28 -7.42 -13.40
N PRO A 137 7.00 -6.30 -13.51
CA PRO A 137 7.69 -5.92 -14.75
C PRO A 137 8.64 -6.99 -15.30
N THR A 138 9.33 -7.71 -14.41
CA THR A 138 10.24 -8.81 -14.80
C THR A 138 9.53 -9.90 -15.61
N ILE A 139 8.28 -10.24 -15.27
CA ILE A 139 7.50 -11.26 -15.99
C ILE A 139 7.03 -10.72 -17.35
N GLU A 140 6.60 -9.47 -17.39
CA GLU A 140 6.15 -8.82 -18.65
C GLU A 140 7.31 -8.66 -19.66
N MET A 141 8.55 -8.53 -19.16
CA MET A 141 9.75 -8.46 -20.00
C MET A 141 10.23 -9.83 -20.54
N GLY A 142 9.52 -10.91 -20.25
CA GLY A 142 9.89 -12.27 -20.71
C GLY A 142 11.05 -12.86 -19.92
N PHE A 143 10.95 -12.83 -18.60
CA PHE A 143 11.97 -13.36 -17.71
C PHE A 143 12.31 -14.83 -17.98
N ASP A 144 13.60 -15.14 -18.22
CA ASP A 144 14.16 -16.47 -18.28
C ASP A 144 15.10 -16.72 -17.10
N TYR A 145 14.74 -17.63 -16.21
CA TYR A 145 15.54 -17.97 -15.03
C TYR A 145 16.91 -18.58 -15.36
N LYS A 146 17.07 -19.16 -16.56
CA LYS A 146 18.33 -19.76 -17.03
C LYS A 146 19.40 -18.70 -17.34
N THR A 147 19.00 -17.44 -17.53
CA THR A 147 19.93 -16.34 -17.80
C THR A 147 20.45 -15.68 -16.52
N ILE A 148 20.01 -16.14 -15.34
CA ILE A 148 20.47 -15.58 -14.06
C ILE A 148 21.90 -16.05 -13.75
N ASN A 149 22.78 -15.08 -13.50
CA ASN A 149 24.11 -15.37 -12.98
C ASN A 149 24.06 -15.51 -11.46
N TRP A 150 24.08 -16.75 -10.99
CA TRP A 150 24.13 -17.04 -9.55
C TRP A 150 25.54 -16.75 -8.97
N SER A 151 25.62 -16.23 -7.76
CA SER A 151 26.90 -16.12 -7.07
C SER A 151 27.48 -17.52 -6.79
N ALA A 152 28.80 -17.65 -6.74
CA ALA A 152 29.47 -18.92 -6.47
C ALA A 152 29.05 -19.59 -5.13
N ALA A 153 28.62 -18.78 -4.15
CA ALA A 153 28.08 -19.29 -2.89
C ALA A 153 26.68 -19.93 -3.06
N ALA A 154 25.83 -19.37 -3.92
CA ALA A 154 24.50 -19.91 -4.19
C ALA A 154 24.57 -21.20 -5.03
N SER A 155 25.52 -21.29 -5.99
CA SER A 155 25.74 -22.49 -6.80
C SER A 155 26.12 -23.70 -5.95
N LYS A 156 27.03 -23.53 -4.97
CA LYS A 156 27.43 -24.60 -4.05
C LYS A 156 26.31 -25.06 -3.10
N ALA A 157 25.35 -24.22 -2.79
CA ALA A 157 24.20 -24.59 -1.98
C ALA A 157 23.21 -25.46 -2.76
N ALA A 158 23.01 -25.19 -4.05
CA ALA A 158 22.15 -25.97 -4.94
C ALA A 158 22.71 -27.38 -5.26
N GLU A 159 24.04 -27.53 -5.31
CA GLU A 159 24.68 -28.83 -5.51
C GLU A 159 24.63 -29.79 -4.29
N ARG A 160 24.25 -29.23 -3.11
CA ARG A 160 24.15 -29.98 -1.84
C ARG A 160 22.70 -30.35 -1.46
N ALA A 161 21.71 -29.90 -2.20
CA ALA A 161 20.28 -30.13 -1.98
C ALA A 161 19.76 -31.23 -2.93
#